data_7e1cd4886f1948dd5c12e9fbb136eb05
#
_entry.id   7e1cd4886f1948dd5c12e9fbb136eb05
#
_cell.length_a   1.000
_cell.length_b   1.000
_cell.length_c   1.000
_cell.angle_alpha   90.00
_cell.angle_beta   90.00
_cell.angle_gamma   90.00
#
_symmetry.space_group_name_H-M   'P 1'
#
loop_
_entity.id
_entity.type
_entity.pdbx_description
1 polymer ?
#
loop_
_entity_poly.entity_id
_entity_poly.type
_entity_poly.pdbx_seq_one_letter_code
_entity_poly.pdbx_strand_id
1 'polypeptide(L)'
;MAQNARSHRKLKIAGIIALVVVVALLGFAGNFLFDFALNPRAPYTMKMMQDSKNDKESEQPDAEDAEARAWFKENRESSGLTADDGTELAAWYFTASENTHDYAVCLHGYTNEPIGMARYAKRFHDRGMNVLAPAARAHERSGGDYIGMGWPERLDIVAWIEQIVQADPQARILVFGESM
;
A
#
# COMPACT_ATOMS: atom_id res chain seq x y z
N MET A 1 25.10 44.65 39.75
CA MET A 1 23.83 43.93 39.59
C MET A 1 23.31 43.93 38.12
N ALA A 2 23.39 45.03 37.37
CA ALA A 2 22.88 45.11 35.97
C ALA A 2 23.61 44.20 34.96
N GLN A 3 24.87 43.87 35.16
CA GLN A 3 25.69 43.04 34.26
C GLN A 3 25.27 41.55 34.32
N ASN A 4 24.92 41.04 35.51
CA ASN A 4 24.42 39.68 35.70
C ASN A 4 23.02 39.50 35.06
N ALA A 5 22.15 40.47 35.17
CA ALA A 5 20.80 40.43 34.56
C ALA A 5 20.87 40.36 33.02
N ARG A 6 21.79 41.11 32.40
CA ARG A 6 22.04 41.07 30.96
C ARG A 6 22.61 39.70 30.49
N SER A 7 23.49 39.10 31.29
CA SER A 7 24.05 37.76 31.00
C SER A 7 22.98 36.70 31.04
N HIS A 8 22.14 36.67 32.08
CA HIS A 8 21.03 35.73 32.20
C HIS A 8 20.00 35.87 31.07
N ARG A 9 19.73 37.12 30.65
CA ARG A 9 18.81 37.35 29.50
C ARG A 9 19.40 36.81 28.19
N LYS A 10 20.70 37.02 27.94
CA LYS A 10 21.37 36.47 26.75
C LYS A 10 21.35 34.93 26.76
N LEU A 11 21.58 34.33 27.93
CA LEU A 11 21.55 32.86 28.08
C LEU A 11 20.16 32.29 27.82
N LYS A 12 19.09 32.93 28.31
CA LYS A 12 17.71 32.56 28.05
C LYS A 12 17.38 32.68 26.56
N ILE A 13 17.78 33.76 25.90
CA ILE A 13 17.56 33.96 24.46
C ILE A 13 18.31 32.89 23.65
N ALA A 14 19.57 32.62 24.00
CA ALA A 14 20.33 31.55 23.33
C ALA A 14 19.69 30.18 23.51
N GLY A 15 19.16 29.87 24.70
CA GLY A 15 18.41 28.63 24.96
C GLY A 15 17.15 28.52 24.14
N ILE A 16 16.37 29.61 23.98
CA ILE A 16 15.17 29.64 23.14
C ILE A 16 15.54 29.45 21.67
N ILE A 17 16.58 30.12 21.19
CA ILE A 17 17.05 29.96 19.80
C ILE A 17 17.49 28.52 19.56
N ALA A 18 18.26 27.93 20.49
CA ALA A 18 18.68 26.53 20.37
C ALA A 18 17.48 25.58 20.33
N LEU A 19 16.47 25.78 21.16
CA LEU A 19 15.24 25.01 21.16
C LEU A 19 14.50 25.11 19.82
N VAL A 20 14.34 26.34 19.30
CA VAL A 20 13.69 26.58 18.00
C VAL A 20 14.44 25.88 16.88
N VAL A 21 15.78 25.95 16.88
CA VAL A 21 16.60 25.25 15.88
C VAL A 21 16.42 23.73 15.96
N VAL A 22 16.41 23.17 17.17
CA VAL A 22 16.18 21.74 17.36
C VAL A 22 14.80 21.31 16.86
N VAL A 23 13.76 22.06 17.18
CA VAL A 23 12.39 21.78 16.71
C VAL A 23 12.31 21.87 15.17
N ALA A 24 12.95 22.87 14.58
CA ALA A 24 13.01 23.02 13.12
C ALA A 24 13.75 21.84 12.45
N LEU A 25 14.87 21.41 13.02
CA LEU A 25 15.62 20.24 12.53
C LEU A 25 14.82 18.95 12.64
N LEU A 26 14.12 18.75 13.76
CA LEU A 26 13.25 17.57 13.94
C LEU A 26 12.08 17.60 12.95
N GLY A 27 11.47 18.76 12.72
CA GLY A 27 10.41 18.92 11.71
C GLY A 27 10.91 18.61 10.29
N PHE A 28 12.09 19.15 9.93
CA PHE A 28 12.71 18.85 8.64
C PHE A 28 13.06 17.37 8.47
N ALA A 29 13.68 16.75 9.49
CA ALA A 29 14.01 15.34 9.45
C ALA A 29 12.76 14.45 9.36
N GLY A 30 11.71 14.78 10.11
CA GLY A 30 10.43 14.07 10.07
C GLY A 30 9.77 14.15 8.69
N ASN A 31 9.73 15.35 8.09
CA ASN A 31 9.19 15.53 6.75
C ASN A 31 10.03 14.79 5.69
N PHE A 32 11.35 14.86 5.80
CA PHE A 32 12.24 14.13 4.89
C PHE A 32 12.03 12.60 4.97
N LEU A 33 11.92 12.05 6.19
CA LEU A 33 11.68 10.61 6.38
C LEU A 33 10.29 10.19 5.88
N PHE A 34 9.29 11.05 6.09
CA PHE A 34 7.95 10.82 5.54
C PHE A 34 7.99 10.76 4.00
N ASP A 35 8.57 11.77 3.36
CA ASP A 35 8.69 11.80 1.90
C ASP A 35 9.50 10.61 1.37
N PHE A 36 10.57 10.25 2.07
CA PHE A 36 11.43 9.13 1.68
C PHE A 36 10.72 7.78 1.71
N ALA A 37 9.91 7.51 2.74
CA ALA A 37 9.36 6.18 2.98
C ALA A 37 7.88 6.04 2.59
N LEU A 38 7.09 7.10 2.72
CA LEU A 38 5.64 7.00 2.67
C LEU A 38 4.99 7.81 1.56
N ASN A 39 5.68 8.81 1.00
CA ASN A 39 5.13 9.62 -0.08
C ASN A 39 5.36 8.94 -1.45
N PRO A 40 4.32 8.38 -2.09
CA PRO A 40 4.47 7.67 -3.37
C PRO A 40 4.89 8.60 -4.52
N ARG A 41 4.68 9.91 -4.36
CA ARG A 41 5.03 10.94 -5.36
C ARG A 41 6.43 11.53 -5.17
N ALA A 42 7.10 11.19 -4.06
CA ALA A 42 8.47 11.65 -3.84
C ALA A 42 9.43 10.99 -4.84
N PRO A 43 10.39 11.74 -5.41
CA PRO A 43 11.30 11.20 -6.44
C PRO A 43 12.04 9.94 -6.00
N TYR A 44 12.35 9.84 -4.71
CA TYR A 44 13.03 8.69 -4.12
C TYR A 44 12.14 7.44 -4.09
N THR A 45 10.91 7.60 -3.62
CA THR A 45 9.93 6.51 -3.56
C THR A 45 9.54 6.07 -4.97
N MET A 46 9.31 7.01 -5.87
CA MET A 46 9.06 6.71 -7.29
C MET A 46 10.20 5.92 -7.92
N LYS A 47 11.45 6.32 -7.65
CA LYS A 47 12.62 5.58 -8.14
C LYS A 47 12.67 4.17 -7.54
N MET A 48 12.45 4.03 -6.24
CA MET A 48 12.43 2.72 -5.57
C MET A 48 11.34 1.80 -6.14
N MET A 49 10.14 2.34 -6.39
CA MET A 49 9.06 1.59 -7.05
C MET A 49 9.46 1.18 -8.48
N GLN A 50 10.10 2.06 -9.23
CA GLN A 50 10.54 1.77 -10.59
C GLN A 50 11.69 0.75 -10.61
N ASP A 51 12.67 0.89 -9.73
CA ASP A 51 13.77 -0.07 -9.59
C ASP A 51 13.23 -1.45 -9.20
N SER A 52 12.29 -1.52 -8.25
CA SER A 52 11.63 -2.77 -7.87
C SER A 52 10.87 -3.44 -9.03
N LYS A 53 10.27 -2.65 -9.93
CA LYS A 53 9.65 -3.19 -11.15
C LYS A 53 10.69 -3.71 -12.13
N ASN A 54 11.74 -2.93 -12.37
CA ASN A 54 12.81 -3.28 -13.31
C ASN A 54 13.57 -4.53 -12.84
N ASP A 55 13.84 -4.66 -11.55
CA ASP A 55 14.50 -5.83 -10.98
C ASP A 55 13.65 -7.10 -11.17
N LYS A 56 12.34 -7.00 -10.95
CA LYS A 56 11.39 -8.11 -11.18
C LYS A 56 11.20 -8.44 -12.67
N GLU A 57 11.39 -7.47 -13.56
CA GLU A 57 11.37 -7.69 -15.01
C GLU A 57 12.72 -8.23 -15.53
N SER A 58 13.84 -7.90 -14.85
CA SER A 58 15.18 -8.37 -15.22
C SER A 58 15.51 -9.75 -14.68
N GLU A 59 14.96 -10.16 -13.56
CA GLU A 59 14.91 -11.57 -13.19
C GLU A 59 14.04 -12.26 -14.23
N GLN A 60 14.63 -13.15 -15.03
CA GLN A 60 13.83 -13.97 -15.95
C GLN A 60 12.77 -14.67 -15.08
N PRO A 61 11.49 -14.27 -15.20
CA PRO A 61 10.44 -14.92 -14.42
C PRO A 61 10.51 -16.40 -14.78
N ASP A 62 10.46 -17.26 -13.78
CA ASP A 62 10.31 -18.67 -14.08
C ASP A 62 9.02 -18.85 -14.94
N ALA A 63 8.94 -19.95 -15.66
CA ALA A 63 7.85 -20.16 -16.60
C ALA A 63 6.46 -20.05 -15.92
N GLU A 64 6.37 -20.43 -14.65
CA GLU A 64 5.13 -20.33 -13.86
C GLU A 64 4.74 -18.88 -13.59
N ASP A 65 5.70 -18.01 -13.23
CA ASP A 65 5.41 -16.58 -12.99
C ASP A 65 5.02 -15.86 -14.28
N ALA A 66 5.72 -16.17 -15.38
CA ALA A 66 5.38 -15.59 -16.69
C ALA A 66 3.96 -15.99 -17.13
N GLU A 67 3.59 -17.27 -17.00
CA GLU A 67 2.24 -17.76 -17.29
C GLU A 67 1.20 -17.09 -16.38
N ALA A 68 1.45 -17.03 -15.08
CA ALA A 68 0.53 -16.41 -14.12
C ALA A 68 0.30 -14.94 -14.39
N ARG A 69 1.34 -14.18 -14.75
CA ARG A 69 1.21 -12.76 -15.14
C ARG A 69 0.45 -12.56 -16.44
N ALA A 70 0.64 -13.44 -17.42
CA ALA A 70 -0.13 -13.41 -18.66
C ALA A 70 -1.62 -13.67 -18.35
N TRP A 71 -1.91 -14.75 -17.63
CA TRP A 71 -3.26 -15.08 -17.17
C TRP A 71 -3.90 -13.92 -16.39
N PHE A 72 -3.17 -13.28 -15.47
CA PHE A 72 -3.67 -12.14 -14.68
C PHE A 72 -4.09 -10.98 -15.59
N LYS A 73 -3.28 -10.64 -16.60
CA LYS A 73 -3.59 -9.56 -17.54
C LYS A 73 -4.80 -9.85 -18.43
N GLU A 74 -4.98 -11.11 -18.83
CA GLU A 74 -6.02 -11.53 -19.73
C GLU A 74 -7.39 -11.68 -19.06
N ASN A 75 -7.42 -12.09 -17.78
CA ASN A 75 -8.66 -12.49 -17.11
C ASN A 75 -9.14 -11.49 -16.06
N ARG A 76 -8.41 -10.41 -15.83
CA ARG A 76 -8.75 -9.43 -14.79
C ARG A 76 -9.97 -8.59 -15.14
N GLU A 77 -10.87 -8.46 -14.21
CA GLU A 77 -12.00 -7.54 -14.23
C GLU A 77 -11.74 -6.38 -13.25
N SER A 78 -12.19 -5.17 -13.60
CA SER A 78 -12.01 -4.02 -12.71
C SER A 78 -13.07 -4.02 -11.62
N SER A 79 -12.64 -3.91 -10.37
CA SER A 79 -13.51 -3.67 -9.22
C SER A 79 -13.08 -2.40 -8.48
N GLY A 80 -14.02 -1.76 -7.79
CA GLY A 80 -13.76 -0.54 -7.02
C GLY A 80 -14.71 -0.40 -5.86
N LEU A 81 -14.27 0.34 -4.84
CA LEU A 81 -15.11 0.81 -3.74
C LEU A 81 -14.59 2.15 -3.23
N THR A 82 -15.44 2.88 -2.51
CA THR A 82 -15.05 4.09 -1.78
C THR A 82 -14.91 3.73 -0.31
N ALA A 83 -13.73 3.96 0.27
CA ALA A 83 -13.49 3.76 1.70
C ALA A 83 -14.25 4.79 2.55
N ASP A 84 -14.39 4.54 3.86
CA ASP A 84 -15.13 5.41 4.78
C ASP A 84 -14.59 6.85 4.84
N ASP A 85 -13.32 7.05 4.56
CA ASP A 85 -12.69 8.37 4.51
C ASP A 85 -12.78 9.05 3.13
N GLY A 86 -13.53 8.46 2.20
CA GLY A 86 -13.73 8.97 0.84
C GLY A 86 -12.62 8.60 -0.15
N THR A 87 -11.65 7.78 0.24
CA THR A 87 -10.60 7.33 -0.68
C THR A 87 -11.18 6.33 -1.68
N GLU A 88 -11.01 6.60 -2.97
CA GLU A 88 -11.37 5.67 -4.03
C GLU A 88 -10.34 4.54 -4.09
N LEU A 89 -10.81 3.30 -3.94
CA LEU A 89 -9.99 2.09 -3.95
C LEU A 89 -10.28 1.26 -5.19
N ALA A 90 -9.25 0.65 -5.76
CA ALA A 90 -9.33 -0.20 -6.92
C ALA A 90 -8.81 -1.61 -6.64
N ALA A 91 -9.38 -2.59 -7.32
CA ALA A 91 -8.95 -3.97 -7.28
C ALA A 91 -9.07 -4.62 -8.65
N TRP A 92 -8.41 -5.76 -8.81
CA TRP A 92 -8.67 -6.69 -9.88
C TRP A 92 -9.45 -7.88 -9.32
N TYR A 93 -10.50 -8.27 -10.03
CA TYR A 93 -11.35 -9.40 -9.68
C TYR A 93 -11.25 -10.49 -10.75
N PHE A 94 -11.33 -11.74 -10.32
CA PHE A 94 -11.30 -12.92 -11.18
C PHE A 94 -12.43 -13.84 -10.77
N THR A 95 -13.41 -13.97 -11.65
CA THR A 95 -14.57 -14.83 -11.42
C THR A 95 -14.18 -16.30 -11.60
N ALA A 96 -14.52 -17.15 -10.65
CA ALA A 96 -14.33 -18.58 -10.75
C ALA A 96 -15.11 -19.16 -11.93
N SER A 97 -14.62 -20.25 -12.54
CA SER A 97 -15.28 -20.92 -13.67
C SER A 97 -16.57 -21.63 -13.28
N GLU A 98 -16.73 -21.97 -12.01
CA GLU A 98 -17.92 -22.61 -11.45
C GLU A 98 -18.54 -21.70 -10.38
N ASN A 99 -19.84 -21.85 -10.13
CA ASN A 99 -20.50 -21.11 -9.05
C ASN A 99 -19.97 -21.60 -7.70
N THR A 100 -19.38 -20.68 -6.94
CA THR A 100 -18.72 -20.96 -5.66
C THR A 100 -18.93 -19.82 -4.68
N HIS A 101 -18.91 -20.14 -3.37
CA HIS A 101 -18.87 -19.17 -2.28
C HIS A 101 -17.46 -19.02 -1.68
N ASP A 102 -16.45 -19.59 -2.32
CA ASP A 102 -15.05 -19.48 -1.89
C ASP A 102 -14.37 -18.30 -2.56
N TYR A 103 -13.76 -17.46 -1.73
CA TYR A 103 -13.06 -16.24 -2.15
C TYR A 103 -11.63 -16.23 -1.60
N ALA A 104 -10.69 -15.75 -2.42
CA ALA A 104 -9.33 -15.44 -1.99
C ALA A 104 -9.07 -13.94 -2.19
N VAL A 105 -8.66 -13.25 -1.13
CA VAL A 105 -8.20 -11.85 -1.18
C VAL A 105 -6.67 -11.86 -1.13
N CYS A 106 -6.03 -11.44 -2.23
CA CYS A 106 -4.58 -11.46 -2.41
C CYS A 106 -3.97 -10.07 -2.25
N LEU A 107 -3.23 -9.86 -1.16
CA LEU A 107 -2.68 -8.56 -0.76
C LEU A 107 -1.21 -8.46 -1.12
N HIS A 108 -0.85 -7.45 -1.92
CA HIS A 108 0.54 -7.17 -2.28
C HIS A 108 1.27 -6.38 -1.19
N GLY A 109 2.60 -6.48 -1.17
CA GLY A 109 3.46 -5.76 -0.23
C GLY A 109 3.83 -4.34 -0.66
N TYR A 110 4.61 -3.67 0.18
CA TYR A 110 5.15 -2.34 -0.03
C TYR A 110 5.87 -2.24 -1.39
N THR A 111 5.64 -1.15 -2.11
CA THR A 111 6.18 -0.87 -3.46
C THR A 111 5.82 -1.89 -4.55
N ASN A 112 4.97 -2.87 -4.24
CA ASN A 112 4.49 -3.84 -5.23
C ASN A 112 3.12 -3.40 -5.80
N GLU A 113 2.57 -4.19 -6.70
CA GLU A 113 1.26 -4.00 -7.32
C GLU A 113 0.46 -5.31 -7.29
N PRO A 114 -0.86 -5.27 -7.49
CA PRO A 114 -1.69 -6.49 -7.52
C PRO A 114 -1.17 -7.60 -8.45
N ILE A 115 -0.57 -7.24 -9.58
CA ILE A 115 0.03 -8.20 -10.50
C ILE A 115 1.23 -8.97 -9.89
N GLY A 116 1.86 -8.44 -8.84
CA GLY A 116 2.87 -9.18 -8.09
C GLY A 116 2.30 -10.42 -7.39
N MET A 117 0.98 -10.46 -7.18
CA MET A 117 0.27 -11.59 -6.59
C MET A 117 -0.23 -12.59 -7.64
N ALA A 118 0.10 -12.44 -8.93
CA ALA A 118 -0.46 -13.20 -10.03
C ALA A 118 -0.36 -14.72 -9.84
N ARG A 119 0.80 -15.22 -9.36
CA ARG A 119 1.02 -16.64 -9.10
C ARG A 119 0.07 -17.20 -8.04
N TYR A 120 -0.15 -16.47 -6.98
CA TYR A 120 -1.07 -16.88 -5.91
C TYR A 120 -2.53 -16.75 -6.36
N ALA A 121 -2.86 -15.63 -7.01
CA ALA A 121 -4.18 -15.39 -7.58
C ALA A 121 -4.59 -16.51 -8.54
N LYS A 122 -3.71 -16.87 -9.49
CA LYS A 122 -3.95 -17.98 -10.40
C LYS A 122 -4.13 -19.31 -9.69
N ARG A 123 -3.26 -19.60 -8.69
CA ARG A 123 -3.35 -20.84 -7.92
C ARG A 123 -4.65 -20.98 -7.13
N PHE A 124 -5.19 -19.88 -6.58
CA PHE A 124 -6.48 -19.90 -5.90
C PHE A 124 -7.63 -20.02 -6.89
N HIS A 125 -7.56 -19.29 -8.01
CA HIS A 125 -8.55 -19.40 -9.07
C HIS A 125 -8.62 -20.82 -9.69
N ASP A 126 -7.48 -21.45 -9.94
CA ASP A 126 -7.39 -22.83 -10.45
C ASP A 126 -7.98 -23.86 -9.46
N ARG A 127 -8.17 -23.48 -8.20
CA ARG A 127 -8.87 -24.27 -7.17
C ARG A 127 -10.36 -23.97 -7.07
N GLY A 128 -10.90 -23.20 -8.01
CA GLY A 128 -12.32 -22.85 -8.09
C GLY A 128 -12.74 -21.71 -7.14
N MET A 129 -11.80 -20.86 -6.70
CA MET A 129 -12.12 -19.70 -5.87
C MET A 129 -12.29 -18.45 -6.73
N ASN A 130 -13.23 -17.59 -6.36
CA ASN A 130 -13.21 -16.19 -6.81
C ASN A 130 -12.00 -15.49 -6.20
N VAL A 131 -11.32 -14.63 -6.94
CA VAL A 131 -10.13 -13.94 -6.43
C VAL A 131 -10.30 -12.44 -6.50
N LEU A 132 -9.97 -11.74 -5.42
CA LEU A 132 -9.85 -10.30 -5.36
C LEU A 132 -8.38 -9.94 -5.09
N ALA A 133 -7.80 -9.11 -5.93
CA ALA A 133 -6.46 -8.56 -5.78
C ALA A 133 -6.53 -7.03 -5.69
N PRO A 134 -6.73 -6.47 -4.47
CA PRO A 134 -6.83 -5.03 -4.28
C PRO A 134 -5.46 -4.36 -4.45
N ALA A 135 -5.47 -3.16 -5.04
CA ALA A 135 -4.37 -2.22 -4.95
C ALA A 135 -4.46 -1.50 -3.60
N ALA A 136 -3.41 -1.55 -2.80
CA ALA A 136 -3.33 -0.79 -1.57
C ALA A 136 -3.41 0.72 -1.84
N ARG A 137 -3.73 1.52 -0.83
CA ARG A 137 -3.70 2.99 -0.92
C ARG A 137 -2.40 3.48 -1.52
N ALA A 138 -2.47 4.52 -2.32
CA ALA A 138 -1.33 5.15 -2.98
C ALA A 138 -0.55 4.21 -3.93
N HIS A 139 -1.16 3.09 -4.34
CA HIS A 139 -0.62 2.17 -5.34
C HIS A 139 -1.56 2.05 -6.54
N GLU A 140 -0.96 1.83 -7.71
CA GLU A 140 -1.65 1.62 -8.99
C GLU A 140 -2.83 2.60 -9.20
N ARG A 141 -4.08 2.11 -9.21
CA ARG A 141 -5.30 2.90 -9.47
C ARG A 141 -6.03 3.33 -8.20
N SER A 142 -5.59 2.88 -7.02
CA SER A 142 -6.15 3.33 -5.75
C SER A 142 -5.70 4.74 -5.40
N GLY A 143 -6.62 5.52 -4.83
CA GLY A 143 -6.35 6.81 -4.26
C GLY A 143 -5.48 6.73 -3.00
N GLY A 144 -5.26 7.90 -2.40
CA GLY A 144 -4.46 8.07 -1.20
C GLY A 144 -3.23 8.93 -1.44
N ASP A 145 -2.83 9.65 -0.41
CA ASP A 145 -1.70 10.60 -0.49
C ASP A 145 -0.39 10.01 0.05
N TYR A 146 -0.46 8.91 0.79
CA TYR A 146 0.71 8.25 1.37
C TYR A 146 0.47 6.75 1.57
N ILE A 147 1.57 6.01 1.65
CA ILE A 147 1.57 4.58 1.96
C ILE A 147 1.49 4.42 3.48
N GLY A 148 0.42 3.83 3.97
CA GLY A 148 0.10 3.80 5.39
C GLY A 148 0.74 2.66 6.19
N MET A 149 1.58 1.84 5.55
CA MET A 149 2.27 0.70 6.16
C MET A 149 1.31 -0.25 6.91
N GLY A 150 0.16 -0.54 6.32
CA GLY A 150 -0.87 -1.44 6.83
C GLY A 150 -1.85 -0.80 7.81
N TRP A 151 -1.57 0.39 8.34
CA TRP A 151 -2.43 0.96 9.38
C TRP A 151 -3.79 1.46 8.86
N PRO A 152 -3.88 2.36 7.86
CA PRO A 152 -5.15 2.65 7.20
C PRO A 152 -5.63 1.49 6.32
N GLU A 153 -4.72 0.81 5.64
CA GLU A 153 -5.04 -0.25 4.68
C GLU A 153 -5.82 -1.42 5.30
N ARG A 154 -5.63 -1.70 6.60
CA ARG A 154 -6.42 -2.73 7.29
C ARG A 154 -7.93 -2.46 7.23
N LEU A 155 -8.35 -1.19 7.25
CA LEU A 155 -9.76 -0.80 7.15
C LEU A 155 -10.26 -0.96 5.72
N ASP A 156 -9.40 -0.71 4.73
CA ASP A 156 -9.71 -0.95 3.33
C ASP A 156 -9.96 -2.44 3.06
N ILE A 157 -9.15 -3.30 3.67
CA ILE A 157 -9.34 -4.75 3.53
C ILE A 157 -10.66 -5.19 4.19
N VAL A 158 -11.02 -4.62 5.33
CA VAL A 158 -12.33 -4.87 5.95
C VAL A 158 -13.45 -4.43 5.00
N ALA A 159 -13.36 -3.25 4.39
CA ALA A 159 -14.37 -2.76 3.44
C ALA A 159 -14.49 -3.67 2.21
N TRP A 160 -13.39 -4.17 1.66
CA TRP A 160 -13.41 -5.17 0.58
C TRP A 160 -14.08 -6.48 1.00
N ILE A 161 -13.80 -6.97 2.21
CA ILE A 161 -14.43 -8.17 2.76
C ILE A 161 -15.95 -7.95 2.94
N GLU A 162 -16.34 -6.81 3.48
CA GLU A 162 -17.74 -6.43 3.64
C GLU A 162 -18.48 -6.36 2.31
N GLN A 163 -17.86 -5.82 1.27
CA GLN A 163 -18.43 -5.81 -0.08
C GLN A 163 -18.68 -7.23 -0.59
N ILE A 164 -17.72 -8.15 -0.39
CA ILE A 164 -17.89 -9.56 -0.77
C ILE A 164 -19.06 -10.19 0.01
N VAL A 165 -19.10 -10.02 1.33
CA VAL A 165 -20.15 -10.60 2.19
C VAL A 165 -21.53 -10.03 1.90
N GLN A 166 -21.62 -8.75 1.53
CA GLN A 166 -22.89 -8.13 1.09
C GLN A 166 -23.39 -8.73 -0.22
N ALA A 167 -22.49 -9.01 -1.16
CA ALA A 167 -22.83 -9.64 -2.43
C ALA A 167 -23.12 -11.14 -2.29
N ASP A 168 -22.42 -11.81 -1.40
CA ASP A 168 -22.56 -13.23 -1.12
C ASP A 168 -22.53 -13.52 0.39
N PRO A 169 -23.71 -13.59 1.05
CA PRO A 169 -23.78 -13.88 2.49
C PRO A 169 -23.25 -15.26 2.92
N GLN A 170 -22.97 -16.14 1.97
CA GLN A 170 -22.40 -17.46 2.22
C GLN A 170 -20.89 -17.51 1.96
N ALA A 171 -20.26 -16.36 1.64
CA ALA A 171 -18.87 -16.27 1.30
C ALA A 171 -17.96 -16.86 2.40
N ARG A 172 -17.01 -17.69 1.97
CA ARG A 172 -15.89 -18.19 2.77
C ARG A 172 -14.63 -17.53 2.24
N ILE A 173 -14.02 -16.69 3.05
CA ILE A 173 -12.97 -15.79 2.59
C ILE A 173 -11.62 -16.21 3.17
N LEU A 174 -10.65 -16.49 2.29
CA LEU A 174 -9.25 -16.65 2.60
C LEU A 174 -8.54 -15.33 2.30
N VAL A 175 -7.81 -14.80 3.27
CA VAL A 175 -6.95 -13.63 3.07
C VAL A 175 -5.50 -14.09 3.01
N PHE A 176 -4.81 -13.75 1.94
CA PHE A 176 -3.41 -14.08 1.72
C PHE A 176 -2.62 -12.80 1.41
N GLY A 177 -1.54 -12.57 2.11
CA GLY A 177 -0.68 -11.40 1.92
C GLY A 177 0.80 -11.77 1.88
N GLU A 178 1.56 -11.01 1.10
CA GLU A 178 3.01 -11.12 1.01
C GLU A 178 3.61 -9.80 1.44
N SER A 179 4.22 -9.79 2.65
CA SER A 179 4.83 -8.57 3.23
C SER A 179 3.79 -7.45 3.47
N MET A 180 4.31 -6.24 3.65
CA MET A 180 3.51 -5.02 3.71
C MET A 180 4.27 -3.92 2.95
#